data_a837791bf71263934ff7fd6c4df93cd0
#
_entry.id   a837791bf71263934ff7fd6c4df93cd0
#
_cell.length_a   1.000
_cell.length_b   1.000
_cell.length_c   1.000
_cell.angle_alpha   90.00
_cell.angle_beta   90.00
_cell.angle_gamma   90.00
#
_symmetry.space_group_name_H-M   'P 1'
#
loop_
_entity.id
_entity.type
_entity.pdbx_description
1 polymer ?
#
loop_
_entity_poly.entity_id
_entity_poly.type
_entity_poly.pdbx_seq_one_letter_code
_entity_poly.pdbx_strand_id
1 'polypeptide(L)'
;PLELSIDLPSMNSPLYFQGKDLKYGATLSLSQPIYTGGGIRANYQKARQEKELASNESDRIKSNTLHDADIYYWNAVAQHELVFVAQAFRTSIQQLVDVVRHRVEVEYIDRNDLLMAEVKLNDADFQLLQTRDNAEIARLALNSFPGVNPSDTLPIDHSVIALKQFIPLSDEIDNAITSRPEYRIAKNKIELQESSRKIADAHFLPQFHIGVDG
;
A
#
# COMPACT_ATOMS: atom_id res chain seq x y z
N PRO A 1 -29.78 46.41 -30.39
CA PRO A 1 -31.09 45.77 -30.33
C PRO A 1 -31.25 44.79 -31.48
N LEU A 2 -31.64 43.56 -31.18
CA LEU A 2 -32.03 42.59 -32.20
C LEU A 2 -33.47 42.87 -32.55
N GLU A 3 -33.68 43.44 -33.71
CA GLU A 3 -35.02 43.63 -34.27
C GLU A 3 -35.38 42.39 -35.10
N LEU A 4 -36.37 41.66 -34.68
CA LEU A 4 -36.93 40.54 -35.43
C LEU A 4 -38.25 41.01 -36.05
N SER A 5 -38.36 41.15 -37.39
CA SER A 5 -39.59 41.44 -38.08
C SER A 5 -40.16 40.14 -38.70
N ILE A 6 -41.40 39.83 -38.38
CA ILE A 6 -42.13 38.71 -38.98
C ILE A 6 -43.21 39.26 -39.90
N ASP A 7 -43.09 38.99 -41.21
CA ASP A 7 -44.09 39.33 -42.22
C ASP A 7 -45.14 38.22 -42.28
N LEU A 8 -46.38 38.51 -41.90
CA LEU A 8 -47.52 37.60 -42.01
C LEU A 8 -48.40 38.04 -43.17
N PRO A 9 -48.74 37.14 -44.13
CA PRO A 9 -49.49 37.47 -45.37
C PRO A 9 -50.90 38.05 -45.12
N SER A 10 -51.40 38.03 -43.90
CA SER A 10 -52.74 38.51 -43.53
C SER A 10 -52.76 39.80 -42.77
N MET A 11 -51.61 40.47 -42.56
CA MET A 11 -51.52 41.76 -41.82
C MET A 11 -50.89 42.83 -42.70
N ASN A 12 -51.49 43.99 -42.79
CA ASN A 12 -51.04 45.12 -43.61
C ASN A 12 -49.86 45.90 -43.07
N SER A 13 -49.22 45.40 -41.97
CA SER A 13 -47.99 45.92 -41.41
C SER A 13 -47.21 44.84 -40.67
N PRO A 14 -45.88 44.84 -40.78
CA PRO A 14 -45.04 43.87 -40.10
C PRO A 14 -45.07 44.02 -38.59
N LEU A 15 -45.08 42.96 -37.84
CA LEU A 15 -44.94 42.93 -36.38
C LEU A 15 -43.48 43.09 -36.01
N TYR A 16 -43.15 44.16 -35.33
CA TYR A 16 -41.81 44.41 -34.80
C TYR A 16 -41.71 43.90 -33.35
N PHE A 17 -40.81 42.96 -33.11
CA PHE A 17 -40.44 42.55 -31.75
C PHE A 17 -39.15 43.27 -31.36
N GLN A 18 -39.24 44.23 -30.50
CA GLN A 18 -38.07 44.89 -29.93
C GLN A 18 -37.52 44.06 -28.79
N GLY A 19 -36.36 43.41 -28.99
CA GLY A 19 -35.63 42.71 -27.93
C GLY A 19 -35.18 43.70 -26.86
N LYS A 20 -35.24 43.31 -25.60
CA LYS A 20 -34.71 44.12 -24.48
C LYS A 20 -33.21 44.38 -24.70
N ASP A 21 -32.84 45.65 -24.54
CA ASP A 21 -31.42 46.04 -24.51
C ASP A 21 -30.64 45.23 -23.49
N LEU A 22 -29.40 44.87 -23.82
CA LEU A 22 -28.50 44.20 -22.91
C LEU A 22 -28.41 44.98 -21.60
N LYS A 23 -28.92 44.40 -20.53
CA LYS A 23 -28.78 44.94 -19.19
C LYS A 23 -27.58 44.26 -18.52
N TYR A 24 -26.58 45.06 -18.20
CA TYR A 24 -25.49 44.66 -17.34
C TYR A 24 -25.84 45.01 -15.89
N GLY A 25 -25.76 44.02 -15.01
CA GLY A 25 -25.96 44.24 -13.58
C GLY A 25 -24.86 43.46 -12.82
N ALA A 26 -24.25 44.10 -11.84
CA ALA A 26 -23.38 43.43 -10.86
C ALA A 26 -24.08 43.51 -9.51
N THR A 27 -24.33 42.41 -8.86
CA THR A 27 -24.93 42.34 -7.52
C THR A 27 -23.88 41.81 -6.56
N LEU A 28 -23.64 42.51 -5.47
CA LEU A 28 -22.81 42.07 -4.38
C LEU A 28 -23.73 41.68 -3.22
N SER A 29 -23.69 40.36 -2.83
CA SER A 29 -24.45 39.89 -1.69
C SER A 29 -23.49 39.35 -0.63
N LEU A 30 -23.67 39.72 0.62
CA LEU A 30 -22.96 39.22 1.78
C LEU A 30 -23.96 38.53 2.71
N SER A 31 -23.85 37.26 2.92
CA SER A 31 -24.70 36.49 3.82
C SER A 31 -23.87 35.74 4.88
N GLN A 32 -24.19 35.96 6.15
CA GLN A 32 -23.54 35.33 7.30
C GLN A 32 -24.57 34.49 8.05
N PRO A 33 -24.35 33.15 8.11
CA PRO A 33 -25.17 32.28 8.95
C PRO A 33 -24.83 32.52 10.44
N ILE A 34 -25.84 32.79 11.25
CA ILE A 34 -25.72 33.00 12.70
C ILE A 34 -26.01 31.69 13.42
N TYR A 35 -27.05 31.00 12.98
CA TYR A 35 -27.45 29.72 13.55
C TYR A 35 -27.91 28.76 12.46
N THR A 36 -27.37 27.55 12.46
CA THR A 36 -27.63 26.51 11.45
C THR A 36 -28.01 25.16 12.09
N GLY A 37 -28.75 25.22 13.23
CA GLY A 37 -29.11 23.97 13.93
C GLY A 37 -27.93 23.16 14.44
N GLY A 38 -26.74 23.76 14.60
CA GLY A 38 -25.50 23.05 14.96
C GLY A 38 -24.77 22.44 13.77
N GLY A 39 -25.27 22.56 12.53
CA GLY A 39 -24.71 21.98 11.32
C GLY A 39 -23.24 22.36 11.05
N ILE A 40 -22.90 23.66 11.22
CA ILE A 40 -21.52 24.15 11.04
C ILE A 40 -20.57 23.47 12.02
N ARG A 41 -20.96 23.36 13.30
CA ARG A 41 -20.14 22.68 14.32
C ARG A 41 -19.98 21.19 14.03
N ALA A 42 -21.04 20.52 13.60
CA ALA A 42 -21.01 19.11 13.22
C ALA A 42 -20.14 18.88 11.98
N ASN A 43 -20.20 19.77 10.98
CA ASN A 43 -19.30 19.72 9.81
C ASN A 43 -17.83 19.92 10.20
N TYR A 44 -17.53 20.85 11.12
CA TYR A 44 -16.16 21.02 11.62
C TYR A 44 -15.67 19.78 12.37
N GLN A 45 -16.51 19.17 13.20
CA GLN A 45 -16.17 17.92 13.89
C GLN A 45 -15.94 16.78 12.90
N LYS A 46 -16.80 16.65 11.90
CA LYS A 46 -16.64 15.68 10.82
C LYS A 46 -15.31 15.84 10.10
N ALA A 47 -14.97 17.05 9.66
CA ALA A 47 -13.70 17.33 8.99
C ALA A 47 -12.48 17.02 9.87
N ARG A 48 -12.58 17.27 11.17
CA ARG A 48 -11.53 16.90 12.13
C ARG A 48 -11.36 15.38 12.23
N GLN A 49 -12.47 14.65 12.29
CA GLN A 49 -12.47 13.17 12.33
C GLN A 49 -11.97 12.57 11.01
N GLU A 50 -12.29 13.16 9.86
CA GLU A 50 -11.74 12.76 8.56
C GLU A 50 -10.22 12.94 8.50
N LYS A 51 -9.70 14.04 9.06
CA LYS A 51 -8.25 14.24 9.19
C LYS A 51 -7.60 13.18 10.07
N GLU A 52 -8.21 12.83 11.21
CA GLU A 52 -7.71 11.80 12.11
C GLU A 52 -7.78 10.41 11.48
N LEU A 53 -8.86 10.11 10.76
CA LEU A 53 -9.00 8.89 9.97
C LEU A 53 -7.87 8.76 8.95
N ALA A 54 -7.61 9.81 8.17
CA ALA A 54 -6.53 9.83 7.19
C ALA A 54 -5.14 9.63 7.84
N SER A 55 -4.92 10.20 9.04
CA SER A 55 -3.69 9.98 9.80
C SER A 55 -3.53 8.52 10.23
N ASN A 56 -4.59 7.89 10.77
CA ASN A 56 -4.58 6.50 11.17
C ASN A 56 -4.43 5.53 9.96
N GLU A 57 -5.00 5.90 8.81
CA GLU A 57 -4.78 5.14 7.54
C GLU A 57 -3.33 5.26 7.07
N SER A 58 -2.71 6.43 7.20
CA SER A 58 -1.28 6.60 6.93
C SER A 58 -0.42 5.72 7.83
N ASP A 59 -0.74 5.66 9.14
CA ASP A 59 -0.01 4.80 10.09
C ASP A 59 -0.17 3.32 9.74
N ARG A 60 -1.37 2.89 9.32
CA ARG A 60 -1.62 1.52 8.84
C ARG A 60 -0.78 1.20 7.60
N ILE A 61 -0.74 2.12 6.63
CA ILE A 61 0.05 1.93 5.41
C ILE A 61 1.54 1.82 5.76
N LYS A 62 2.05 2.69 6.64
CA LYS A 62 3.45 2.63 7.11
C LYS A 62 3.76 1.27 7.75
N SER A 63 2.90 0.79 8.64
CA SER A 63 3.10 -0.51 9.31
C SER A 63 3.10 -1.66 8.31
N ASN A 64 2.20 -1.66 7.33
CA ASN A 64 2.17 -2.67 6.27
C ASN A 64 3.42 -2.59 5.40
N THR A 65 3.85 -1.38 5.00
CA THR A 65 5.07 -1.20 4.20
C THR A 65 6.31 -1.70 4.94
N LEU A 66 6.41 -1.45 6.24
CA LEU A 66 7.52 -1.99 7.05
C LEU A 66 7.48 -3.51 7.14
N HIS A 67 6.29 -4.08 7.33
CA HIS A 67 6.10 -5.53 7.35
C HIS A 67 6.50 -6.17 6.01
N ASP A 68 6.07 -5.58 4.90
CA ASP A 68 6.44 -6.07 3.57
C ASP A 68 7.96 -5.95 3.34
N ALA A 69 8.59 -4.85 3.78
CA ALA A 69 10.04 -4.68 3.73
C ALA A 69 10.77 -5.78 4.53
N ASP A 70 10.27 -6.12 5.74
CA ASP A 70 10.81 -7.20 6.55
C ASP A 70 10.69 -8.56 5.84
N ILE A 71 9.56 -8.83 5.16
CA ILE A 71 9.38 -10.06 4.38
C ILE A 71 10.41 -10.16 3.26
N TYR A 72 10.59 -9.11 2.46
CA TYR A 72 11.59 -9.11 1.39
C TYR A 72 13.01 -9.26 1.92
N TYR A 73 13.32 -8.55 3.02
CA TYR A 73 14.64 -8.63 3.65
C TYR A 73 14.96 -10.04 4.15
N TRP A 74 14.08 -10.62 4.96
CA TRP A 74 14.30 -11.94 5.52
C TRP A 74 14.27 -13.05 4.48
N ASN A 75 13.48 -12.90 3.40
CA ASN A 75 13.54 -13.81 2.27
C ASN A 75 14.90 -13.73 1.56
N ALA A 76 15.45 -12.55 1.32
CA ALA A 76 16.75 -12.37 0.72
C ALA A 76 17.87 -12.98 1.58
N VAL A 77 17.82 -12.78 2.92
CA VAL A 77 18.72 -13.40 3.89
C VAL A 77 18.63 -14.92 3.81
N ALA A 78 17.41 -15.48 3.86
CA ALA A 78 17.20 -16.93 3.84
C ALA A 78 17.70 -17.57 2.54
N GLN A 79 17.42 -16.98 1.38
CA GLN A 79 17.91 -17.49 0.09
C GLN A 79 19.44 -17.41 0.00
N HIS A 80 20.04 -16.36 0.53
CA HIS A 80 21.49 -16.23 0.57
C HIS A 80 22.14 -17.33 1.45
N GLU A 81 21.60 -17.61 2.63
CA GLU A 81 22.08 -18.69 3.51
C GLU A 81 21.93 -20.07 2.87
N LEU A 82 20.84 -20.29 2.11
CA LEU A 82 20.64 -21.54 1.37
C LEU A 82 21.73 -21.78 0.33
N VAL A 83 22.33 -20.73 -0.27
CA VAL A 83 23.48 -20.90 -1.18
C VAL A 83 24.66 -21.51 -0.47
N PHE A 84 24.97 -21.11 0.77
CA PHE A 84 26.05 -21.71 1.56
C PHE A 84 25.79 -23.18 1.86
N VAL A 85 24.54 -23.52 2.21
CA VAL A 85 24.14 -24.90 2.46
C VAL A 85 24.27 -25.75 1.20
N ALA A 86 23.78 -25.25 0.05
CA ALA A 86 23.89 -25.97 -1.22
C ALA A 86 25.35 -26.11 -1.67
N GLN A 87 26.19 -25.10 -1.44
CA GLN A 87 27.63 -25.17 -1.73
C GLN A 87 28.34 -26.22 -0.85
N ALA A 88 28.01 -26.26 0.45
CA ALA A 88 28.59 -27.28 1.36
C ALA A 88 28.14 -28.69 0.98
N PHE A 89 26.86 -28.86 0.62
CA PHE A 89 26.33 -30.14 0.14
C PHE A 89 27.04 -30.60 -1.13
N ARG A 90 27.14 -29.71 -2.14
CA ARG A 90 27.88 -30.00 -3.39
C ARG A 90 29.32 -30.45 -3.10
N THR A 91 30.00 -29.77 -2.17
CA THR A 91 31.38 -30.10 -1.79
C THR A 91 31.46 -31.48 -1.14
N SER A 92 30.49 -31.82 -0.27
CA SER A 92 30.44 -33.17 0.34
C SER A 92 30.20 -34.28 -0.68
N ILE A 93 29.32 -34.04 -1.66
CA ILE A 93 29.08 -35.01 -2.75
C ILE A 93 30.33 -35.17 -3.65
N GLN A 94 31.05 -34.08 -3.93
CA GLN A 94 32.30 -34.11 -4.68
C GLN A 94 33.32 -35.02 -3.96
N GLN A 95 33.50 -34.85 -2.65
CA GLN A 95 34.39 -35.72 -1.85
C GLN A 95 33.96 -37.18 -1.91
N LEU A 96 32.65 -37.44 -1.89
CA LEU A 96 32.13 -38.81 -2.06
C LEU A 96 32.53 -39.39 -3.42
N VAL A 97 32.36 -38.65 -4.51
CA VAL A 97 32.76 -39.08 -5.86
C VAL A 97 34.23 -39.38 -5.92
N ASP A 98 35.09 -38.57 -5.30
CA ASP A 98 36.54 -38.77 -5.30
C ASP A 98 36.91 -40.04 -4.54
N VAL A 99 36.27 -40.33 -3.40
CA VAL A 99 36.47 -41.60 -2.66
C VAL A 99 35.99 -42.81 -3.45
N VAL A 100 34.80 -42.74 -4.08
CA VAL A 100 34.24 -43.81 -4.90
C VAL A 100 35.14 -44.07 -6.11
N ARG A 101 35.60 -43.01 -6.79
CA ARG A 101 36.52 -43.10 -7.94
C ARG A 101 37.80 -43.86 -7.57
N HIS A 102 38.44 -43.50 -6.43
CA HIS A 102 39.64 -44.19 -5.97
C HIS A 102 39.39 -45.66 -5.66
N ARG A 103 38.21 -46.03 -5.09
CA ARG A 103 37.84 -47.42 -4.84
C ARG A 103 37.63 -48.24 -6.11
N VAL A 104 37.09 -47.61 -7.18
CA VAL A 104 36.97 -48.25 -8.50
C VAL A 104 38.34 -48.47 -9.13
N GLU A 105 39.28 -47.50 -9.02
CA GLU A 105 40.64 -47.57 -9.54
C GLU A 105 41.42 -48.74 -8.92
N VAL A 106 41.15 -49.09 -7.66
CA VAL A 106 41.77 -50.23 -6.98
C VAL A 106 40.92 -51.52 -7.08
N GLU A 107 39.95 -51.56 -7.98
CA GLU A 107 39.04 -52.71 -8.26
C GLU A 107 38.27 -53.21 -7.02
N TYR A 108 38.01 -52.32 -6.03
CA TYR A 108 37.30 -52.65 -4.80
C TYR A 108 35.78 -52.60 -4.95
N ILE A 109 35.25 -51.74 -5.85
CA ILE A 109 33.81 -51.59 -6.14
C ILE A 109 33.57 -51.48 -7.65
N ASP A 110 32.29 -51.64 -8.07
CA ASP A 110 31.90 -51.62 -9.47
C ASP A 110 31.89 -50.17 -10.03
N ARG A 111 32.13 -50.08 -11.34
CA ARG A 111 32.04 -48.82 -12.10
C ARG A 111 30.64 -48.18 -12.06
N ASN A 112 29.58 -48.98 -11.89
CA ASN A 112 28.22 -48.50 -11.73
C ASN A 112 28.07 -47.62 -10.50
N ASP A 113 28.76 -47.88 -9.40
CA ASP A 113 28.74 -47.08 -8.17
C ASP A 113 29.31 -45.66 -8.43
N LEU A 114 30.39 -45.60 -9.25
CA LEU A 114 30.94 -44.32 -9.67
C LEU A 114 29.95 -43.52 -10.51
N LEU A 115 29.29 -44.14 -11.48
CA LEU A 115 28.28 -43.47 -12.30
C LEU A 115 27.11 -42.93 -11.46
N MET A 116 26.65 -43.70 -10.48
CA MET A 116 25.62 -43.25 -9.54
C MET A 116 26.09 -42.08 -8.68
N ALA A 117 27.34 -42.05 -8.24
CA ALA A 117 27.90 -40.94 -7.49
C ALA A 117 28.06 -39.68 -8.37
N GLU A 118 28.47 -39.84 -9.63
CA GLU A 118 28.57 -38.74 -10.59
C GLU A 118 27.17 -38.13 -10.95
N VAL A 119 26.12 -38.94 -11.05
CA VAL A 119 24.74 -38.45 -11.22
C VAL A 119 24.33 -37.59 -10.01
N LYS A 120 24.63 -38.05 -8.77
CA LYS A 120 24.36 -37.26 -7.57
C LYS A 120 25.12 -35.92 -7.54
N LEU A 121 26.34 -35.90 -8.07
CA LEU A 121 27.10 -34.65 -8.17
C LEU A 121 26.44 -33.69 -9.16
N ASN A 122 26.01 -34.19 -10.31
CA ASN A 122 25.28 -33.38 -11.29
C ASN A 122 23.97 -32.80 -10.70
N ASP A 123 23.24 -33.61 -9.90
CA ASP A 123 22.04 -33.13 -9.19
C ASP A 123 22.41 -32.06 -8.16
N ALA A 124 23.50 -32.20 -7.43
CA ALA A 124 23.97 -31.18 -6.47
C ALA A 124 24.41 -29.89 -7.18
N ASP A 125 25.07 -29.99 -8.34
CA ASP A 125 25.45 -28.85 -9.17
C ASP A 125 24.21 -28.12 -9.68
N PHE A 126 23.18 -28.82 -10.14
CA PHE A 126 21.90 -28.25 -10.56
C PHE A 126 21.18 -27.54 -9.40
N GLN A 127 21.12 -28.18 -8.22
CA GLN A 127 20.52 -27.54 -7.02
C GLN A 127 21.27 -26.29 -6.61
N LEU A 128 22.61 -26.29 -6.66
CA LEU A 128 23.40 -25.10 -6.36
C LEU A 128 23.09 -23.96 -7.34
N LEU A 129 23.01 -24.24 -8.64
CA LEU A 129 22.66 -23.25 -9.66
C LEU A 129 21.28 -22.67 -9.38
N GLN A 130 20.26 -23.51 -9.19
CA GLN A 130 18.91 -23.09 -8.88
C GLN A 130 18.84 -22.23 -7.61
N THR A 131 19.58 -22.60 -6.57
CA THR A 131 19.61 -21.85 -5.31
C THR A 131 20.26 -20.47 -5.50
N ARG A 132 21.32 -20.38 -6.33
CA ARG A 132 21.94 -19.09 -6.68
C ARG A 132 21.00 -18.19 -7.45
N ASP A 133 20.26 -18.73 -8.41
CA ASP A 133 19.25 -17.97 -9.17
C ASP A 133 18.15 -17.47 -8.25
N ASN A 134 17.65 -18.28 -7.32
CA ASN A 134 16.66 -17.88 -6.33
C ASN A 134 17.17 -16.77 -5.41
N ALA A 135 18.42 -16.85 -4.98
CA ALA A 135 19.05 -15.81 -4.17
C ALA A 135 19.17 -14.48 -4.94
N GLU A 136 19.52 -14.54 -6.22
CA GLU A 136 19.59 -13.35 -7.06
C GLU A 136 18.20 -12.72 -7.31
N ILE A 137 17.19 -13.56 -7.54
CA ILE A 137 15.78 -13.10 -7.66
C ILE A 137 15.34 -12.42 -6.36
N ALA A 138 15.62 -13.01 -5.20
CA ALA A 138 15.26 -12.43 -3.91
C ALA A 138 15.99 -11.12 -3.64
N ARG A 139 17.27 -11.00 -4.01
CA ARG A 139 18.05 -9.76 -3.94
C ARG A 139 17.46 -8.67 -4.82
N LEU A 140 17.09 -8.98 -6.05
CA LEU A 140 16.47 -8.04 -6.98
C LEU A 140 15.10 -7.58 -6.48
N ALA A 141 14.30 -8.49 -5.90
CA ALA A 141 13.02 -8.17 -5.30
C ALA A 141 13.19 -7.21 -4.10
N LEU A 142 14.18 -7.45 -3.24
CA LEU A 142 14.52 -6.55 -2.14
C LEU A 142 14.92 -5.16 -2.63
N ASN A 143 15.75 -5.07 -3.68
CA ASN A 143 16.17 -3.79 -4.25
C ASN A 143 15.01 -3.02 -4.90
N SER A 144 14.10 -3.73 -5.57
CA SER A 144 12.97 -3.12 -6.27
C SER A 144 11.94 -2.49 -5.31
N PHE A 145 11.81 -3.03 -4.10
CA PHE A 145 10.82 -2.56 -3.13
C PHE A 145 11.05 -1.10 -2.69
N PRO A 146 12.26 -0.66 -2.26
CA PRO A 146 12.55 0.74 -1.97
C PRO A 146 12.90 1.56 -3.24
N GLY A 147 12.85 0.99 -4.44
CA GLY A 147 13.22 1.67 -5.68
C GLY A 147 14.73 1.89 -5.86
N VAL A 148 15.56 1.09 -5.20
CA VAL A 148 17.01 1.12 -5.36
C VAL A 148 17.41 0.50 -6.70
N ASN A 149 18.50 1.00 -7.29
CA ASN A 149 19.00 0.47 -8.54
C ASN A 149 19.31 -1.04 -8.41
N PRO A 150 18.88 -1.90 -9.35
CA PRO A 150 19.17 -3.33 -9.34
C PRO A 150 20.67 -3.69 -9.23
N SER A 151 21.54 -2.79 -9.70
CA SER A 151 23.01 -2.97 -9.64
C SER A 151 23.60 -2.70 -8.26
N ASP A 152 22.87 -2.03 -7.38
CA ASP A 152 23.35 -1.72 -6.04
C ASP A 152 23.14 -2.93 -5.12
N THR A 153 24.07 -3.09 -4.17
CA THR A 153 23.98 -4.17 -3.19
C THR A 153 23.56 -3.59 -1.86
N LEU A 154 22.33 -3.92 -1.41
CA LEU A 154 21.92 -3.60 -0.05
C LEU A 154 22.68 -4.50 0.94
N PRO A 155 23.18 -3.95 2.04
CA PRO A 155 23.87 -4.76 3.05
C PRO A 155 22.87 -5.72 3.71
N ILE A 156 23.18 -7.02 3.64
CA ILE A 156 22.42 -8.07 4.32
C ILE A 156 23.23 -8.44 5.57
N ASP A 157 22.58 -8.40 6.73
CA ASP A 157 23.20 -8.85 7.98
C ASP A 157 23.15 -10.41 8.06
N HIS A 158 24.31 -11.02 8.12
CA HIS A 158 24.46 -12.47 8.20
C HIS A 158 24.38 -13.02 9.64
N SER A 159 24.20 -12.15 10.65
CA SER A 159 24.13 -12.55 12.06
C SER A 159 22.77 -13.09 12.50
N VAL A 160 22.08 -13.80 11.63
CA VAL A 160 20.70 -14.31 11.83
C VAL A 160 20.57 -15.27 13.03
N ILE A 161 21.67 -15.80 13.53
CA ILE A 161 21.70 -16.88 14.54
C ILE A 161 21.57 -16.35 15.98
N ALA A 162 21.59 -15.06 16.21
CA ALA A 162 21.31 -14.52 17.53
C ALA A 162 19.80 -14.63 17.82
N LEU A 163 19.38 -15.75 18.39
CA LEU A 163 18.04 -15.95 18.94
C LEU A 163 17.75 -14.80 19.93
N LYS A 164 17.01 -13.77 19.47
CA LYS A 164 16.43 -12.79 20.37
C LYS A 164 15.50 -13.55 21.31
N GLN A 165 15.74 -13.39 22.61
CA GLN A 165 14.90 -13.96 23.63
C GLN A 165 13.45 -13.54 23.36
N PHE A 166 12.57 -14.50 23.16
CA PHE A 166 11.16 -14.22 22.94
C PHE A 166 10.61 -13.60 24.23
N ILE A 167 10.24 -12.34 24.19
CA ILE A 167 9.56 -11.68 25.29
C ILE A 167 8.12 -12.20 25.25
N PRO A 168 7.67 -12.96 26.27
CA PRO A 168 6.28 -13.45 26.27
C PRO A 168 5.34 -12.25 26.28
N LEU A 169 4.32 -12.31 25.43
CA LEU A 169 3.24 -11.32 25.37
C LEU A 169 2.46 -11.43 26.69
N SER A 170 2.89 -10.68 27.73
CA SER A 170 2.19 -10.61 29.00
C SER A 170 1.05 -9.61 28.90
N ASP A 171 -0.04 -9.88 29.62
CA ASP A 171 -1.17 -9.06 30.10
C ASP A 171 -1.60 -7.75 29.41
N GLU A 172 -0.98 -7.37 28.28
CA GLU A 172 -1.23 -6.13 27.54
C GLU A 172 -2.06 -6.33 26.25
N ILE A 173 -2.85 -7.41 26.17
CA ILE A 173 -3.67 -7.69 24.98
C ILE A 173 -4.60 -6.51 24.67
N ASP A 174 -5.20 -5.91 25.69
CA ASP A 174 -6.09 -4.75 25.50
C ASP A 174 -5.36 -3.53 24.99
N ASN A 175 -4.15 -3.26 25.49
CA ASN A 175 -3.29 -2.20 24.97
C ASN A 175 -2.83 -2.49 23.55
N ALA A 176 -2.50 -3.74 23.23
CA ALA A 176 -2.12 -4.17 21.90
C ALA A 176 -3.26 -3.99 20.89
N ILE A 177 -4.51 -4.28 21.28
CA ILE A 177 -5.69 -4.08 20.42
C ILE A 177 -5.94 -2.59 20.19
N THR A 178 -5.95 -1.78 21.25
CA THR A 178 -6.27 -0.34 21.17
C THR A 178 -5.19 0.47 20.45
N SER A 179 -3.95 -0.01 20.47
CA SER A 179 -2.83 0.62 19.74
C SER A 179 -2.85 0.35 18.24
N ARG A 180 -3.59 -0.67 17.78
CA ARG A 180 -3.67 -1.02 16.35
C ARG A 180 -4.33 0.08 15.54
N PRO A 181 -3.73 0.49 14.40
CA PRO A 181 -4.33 1.48 13.50
C PRO A 181 -5.74 1.08 13.04
N GLU A 182 -5.98 -0.21 12.78
CA GLU A 182 -7.27 -0.73 12.33
C GLU A 182 -8.39 -0.48 13.35
N TYR A 183 -8.09 -0.67 14.65
CA TYR A 183 -9.05 -0.38 15.71
C TYR A 183 -9.40 1.11 15.76
N ARG A 184 -8.38 1.99 15.68
CA ARG A 184 -8.57 3.44 15.63
C ARG A 184 -9.36 3.87 14.40
N ILE A 185 -9.07 3.31 13.24
CA ILE A 185 -9.82 3.54 11.99
C ILE A 185 -11.29 3.15 12.16
N ALA A 186 -11.59 1.98 12.71
CA ALA A 186 -12.96 1.53 12.93
C ALA A 186 -13.71 2.47 13.88
N LYS A 187 -13.09 2.89 14.98
CA LYS A 187 -13.65 3.86 15.93
C LYS A 187 -13.93 5.22 15.27
N ASN A 188 -12.95 5.77 14.53
CA ASN A 188 -13.12 7.04 13.83
C ASN A 188 -14.25 6.99 12.79
N LYS A 189 -14.45 5.85 12.11
CA LYS A 189 -15.58 5.67 11.17
C LYS A 189 -16.92 5.75 11.87
N ILE A 190 -17.05 5.20 13.09
CA ILE A 190 -18.27 5.31 13.90
C ILE A 190 -18.51 6.78 14.26
N GLU A 191 -17.52 7.47 14.79
CA GLU A 191 -17.62 8.89 15.19
C GLU A 191 -17.97 9.80 13.99
N LEU A 192 -17.42 9.47 12.81
CA LEU A 192 -17.71 10.18 11.56
C LEU A 192 -19.16 10.00 11.14
N GLN A 193 -19.73 8.80 11.29
CA GLN A 193 -21.14 8.54 11.02
C GLN A 193 -22.05 9.25 12.02
N GLU A 194 -21.68 9.32 13.30
CA GLU A 194 -22.40 10.10 14.30
C GLU A 194 -22.42 11.60 13.96
N SER A 195 -21.29 12.15 13.50
CA SER A 195 -21.21 13.53 13.04
C SER A 195 -22.06 13.76 11.79
N SER A 196 -22.06 12.81 10.85
CA SER A 196 -22.93 12.88 9.67
C SER A 196 -24.42 12.84 10.02
N ARG A 197 -24.81 12.04 11.04
CA ARG A 197 -26.17 12.05 11.57
C ARG A 197 -26.52 13.41 12.15
N LYS A 198 -25.64 14.02 12.97
CA LYS A 198 -25.87 15.37 13.53
C LYS A 198 -26.05 16.45 12.45
N ILE A 199 -25.33 16.32 11.33
CA ILE A 199 -25.48 17.22 10.18
C ILE A 199 -26.89 17.04 9.56
N ALA A 200 -27.34 15.80 9.38
CA ALA A 200 -28.68 15.54 8.86
C ALA A 200 -29.76 16.04 9.81
N ASP A 201 -29.61 15.81 11.12
CA ASP A 201 -30.52 16.31 12.15
C ASP A 201 -30.62 17.84 12.17
N ALA A 202 -29.49 18.53 11.87
CA ALA A 202 -29.45 19.99 11.81
C ALA A 202 -30.36 20.60 10.72
N HIS A 203 -30.70 19.85 9.67
CA HIS A 203 -31.61 20.30 8.62
C HIS A 203 -33.08 20.39 9.09
N PHE A 204 -33.44 19.71 10.17
CA PHE A 204 -34.77 19.80 10.78
C PHE A 204 -34.91 20.96 11.78
N LEU A 205 -33.80 21.65 12.07
CA LEU A 205 -33.78 22.79 13.01
C LEU A 205 -33.82 24.12 12.27
N PRO A 206 -34.36 25.19 12.92
CA PRO A 206 -34.39 26.54 12.31
C PRO A 206 -32.99 27.02 11.95
N GLN A 207 -32.90 27.74 10.83
CA GLN A 207 -31.65 28.34 10.37
C GLN A 207 -31.85 29.88 10.31
N PHE A 208 -30.90 30.62 10.88
CA PHE A 208 -30.92 32.09 10.90
C PHE A 208 -29.70 32.63 10.16
N HIS A 209 -29.96 33.51 9.19
CA HIS A 209 -28.94 34.17 8.40
C HIS A 209 -29.16 35.69 8.47
N ILE A 210 -28.09 36.49 8.52
CA ILE A 210 -28.10 37.90 8.27
C ILE A 210 -27.44 38.15 6.92
N GLY A 211 -28.10 38.89 6.04
CA GLY A 211 -27.57 39.22 4.74
C GLY A 211 -27.77 40.73 4.44
N VAL A 212 -26.87 41.27 3.62
CA VAL A 212 -26.95 42.59 3.01
C VAL A 212 -26.78 42.42 1.52
N ASP A 213 -27.77 42.84 0.76
CA ASP A 213 -27.77 42.83 -0.70
C ASP A 213 -27.72 44.27 -1.19
N GLY A 214 -26.83 44.58 -2.17
CA GLY A 214 -26.64 45.91 -2.74
C GLY A 214 -26.49 45.87 -4.26
#